data_61c6abfd792b754bda742c83c10c9f1b
#
_entry.id   61c6abfd792b754bda742c83c10c9f1b
#
_cell.length_a   1.000
_cell.length_b   1.000
_cell.length_c   1.000
_cell.angle_alpha   90.00
_cell.angle_beta   90.00
_cell.angle_gamma   90.00
#
_symmetry.space_group_name_H-M   'P 1'
#
loop_
_entity.id
_entity.type
_entity.pdbx_description
1 polymer ?
#
loop_
_entity_poly.entity_id
_entity_poly.type
_entity_poly.pdbx_seq_one_letter_code
_entity_poly.pdbx_strand_id
1 'polypeptide(L)'
;LLGLNQSGIICAPDRPWKTLKDAFVWAKKEGHGLTYMFQGSDDRDVIKRIAAREGVQISLMPSTGGPSIISAIMGGHADLGHVGSIMFGYQASGKIKVLAATTPERLTELPDIPTLREQGWDESVEMYLVLAAPKGLSDDVRRRLESAISGLQKDQSFKDFITKKLMMRTTEFGPEFADKYMKEASSRFATQK
;
A
#
# COMPACT_ATOMS: atom_id res chain seq x y z
N LEU A 1 -14.90 5.95 5.10
CA LEU A 1 -13.44 5.78 5.12
C LEU A 1 -12.83 6.62 6.23
N LEU A 2 -11.81 6.09 6.91
CA LEU A 2 -11.21 6.74 8.09
C LEU A 2 -9.78 7.21 7.86
N GLY A 3 -9.08 6.63 6.90
CA GLY A 3 -7.71 6.99 6.56
C GLY A 3 -7.18 6.19 5.38
N LEU A 4 -6.17 6.74 4.72
CA LEU A 4 -5.42 6.08 3.66
C LEU A 4 -4.12 5.51 4.24
N ASN A 5 -3.94 4.20 4.12
CA ASN A 5 -2.69 3.56 4.53
C ASN A 5 -1.56 3.98 3.58
N GLN A 6 -0.46 4.40 4.14
CA GLN A 6 0.75 4.68 3.38
C GLN A 6 1.49 3.37 3.16
N SER A 7 1.75 3.03 1.91
CA SER A 7 2.35 1.75 1.55
C SER A 7 3.45 1.91 0.52
N GLY A 8 4.35 0.94 0.49
CA GLY A 8 5.49 0.98 -0.41
C GLY A 8 6.07 -0.40 -0.71
N ILE A 9 6.93 -0.44 -1.72
CA ILE A 9 7.72 -1.63 -2.06
C ILE A 9 9.06 -1.52 -1.38
N ILE A 10 9.44 -2.57 -0.66
CA ILE A 10 10.65 -2.65 0.13
C ILE A 10 11.62 -3.72 -0.40
N CYS A 11 12.89 -3.57 -0.03
CA CYS A 11 13.92 -4.60 -0.18
C CYS A 11 14.87 -4.66 1.04
N ALA A 12 15.78 -5.62 1.06
CA ALA A 12 16.86 -5.69 2.05
C ALA A 12 17.83 -4.49 1.92
N PRO A 13 18.42 -4.03 3.03
CA PRO A 13 19.22 -2.80 3.05
C PRO A 13 20.55 -2.90 2.28
N ASP A 14 21.08 -4.11 2.10
CA ASP A 14 22.32 -4.39 1.39
C ASP A 14 22.18 -4.43 -0.14
N ARG A 15 20.93 -4.47 -0.67
CA ARG A 15 20.72 -4.42 -2.12
C ARG A 15 21.20 -3.09 -2.70
N PRO A 16 21.82 -3.08 -3.89
CA PRO A 16 22.39 -1.84 -4.48
C PRO A 16 21.32 -0.88 -5.03
N TRP A 17 20.06 -1.21 -4.92
CA TRP A 17 18.94 -0.47 -5.49
C TRP A 17 18.55 0.72 -4.62
N LYS A 18 18.27 1.87 -5.25
CA LYS A 18 17.72 3.08 -4.63
C LYS A 18 16.24 3.28 -4.95
N THR A 19 15.82 2.74 -6.08
CA THR A 19 14.45 2.80 -6.60
C THR A 19 13.98 1.43 -7.05
N LEU A 20 12.69 1.24 -7.23
CA LEU A 20 12.15 0.01 -7.80
C LEU A 20 12.66 -0.19 -9.24
N LYS A 21 12.83 0.91 -9.98
CA LYS A 21 13.38 0.86 -11.34
C LYS A 21 14.79 0.28 -11.37
N ASP A 22 15.63 0.61 -10.38
CA ASP A 22 16.98 0.04 -10.29
C ASP A 22 16.93 -1.48 -10.11
N ALA A 23 15.98 -1.99 -9.33
CA ALA A 23 15.80 -3.44 -9.14
C ALA A 23 15.46 -4.14 -10.47
N PHE A 24 14.58 -3.55 -11.28
CA PHE A 24 14.24 -4.10 -12.59
C PHE A 24 15.40 -3.99 -13.59
N VAL A 25 16.13 -2.88 -13.59
CA VAL A 25 17.34 -2.73 -14.44
C VAL A 25 18.39 -3.76 -14.06
N TRP A 26 18.61 -3.96 -12.77
CA TRP A 26 19.54 -4.97 -12.25
C TRP A 26 19.10 -6.38 -12.68
N ALA A 27 17.84 -6.74 -12.51
CA ALA A 27 17.31 -8.05 -12.88
C ALA A 27 17.51 -8.38 -14.37
N LYS A 28 17.28 -7.39 -15.25
CA LYS A 28 17.53 -7.52 -16.69
C LYS A 28 19.00 -7.76 -16.99
N LYS A 29 19.88 -6.97 -16.36
CA LYS A 29 21.34 -7.05 -16.60
C LYS A 29 21.92 -8.38 -16.17
N GLU A 30 21.50 -8.88 -15.02
CA GLU A 30 22.00 -10.14 -14.44
C GLU A 30 21.26 -11.38 -15.00
N GLY A 31 20.18 -11.19 -15.76
CA GLY A 31 19.38 -12.30 -16.31
C GLY A 31 18.62 -13.07 -15.22
N HIS A 32 18.37 -12.46 -14.06
CA HIS A 32 17.67 -13.06 -12.93
C HIS A 32 16.23 -12.55 -12.80
N GLY A 33 15.30 -13.44 -12.48
CA GLY A 33 13.98 -13.06 -12.01
C GLY A 33 14.04 -12.47 -10.59
N LEU A 34 12.99 -11.76 -10.20
CA LEU A 34 12.81 -11.24 -8.85
C LEU A 34 11.71 -12.00 -8.12
N THR A 35 11.87 -12.20 -6.83
CA THR A 35 10.82 -12.70 -5.94
C THR A 35 10.11 -11.54 -5.28
N TYR A 36 8.77 -11.60 -5.25
CA TYR A 36 7.93 -10.55 -4.67
C TYR A 36 6.87 -11.12 -3.74
N MET A 37 6.85 -10.64 -2.50
CA MET A 37 5.80 -10.98 -1.55
C MET A 37 4.70 -9.93 -1.55
N PHE A 38 3.46 -10.40 -1.71
CA PHE A 38 2.28 -9.55 -1.81
C PHE A 38 1.31 -9.76 -0.62
N GLN A 39 0.54 -8.73 -0.30
CA GLN A 39 -0.50 -8.79 0.75
C GLN A 39 -1.89 -9.09 0.18
N GLY A 40 -2.19 -8.56 -1.01
CA GLY A 40 -3.51 -8.67 -1.62
C GLY A 40 -3.45 -8.81 -3.14
N SER A 41 -4.63 -8.87 -3.76
CA SER A 41 -4.73 -8.96 -5.22
C SER A 41 -4.24 -7.69 -5.90
N ASP A 42 -4.49 -6.52 -5.32
CA ASP A 42 -4.20 -5.23 -5.95
C ASP A 42 -2.69 -5.02 -6.13
N ASP A 43 -1.91 -5.19 -5.07
CA ASP A 43 -0.46 -5.04 -5.14
C ASP A 43 0.20 -6.16 -5.97
N ARG A 44 -0.34 -7.40 -5.90
CA ARG A 44 0.08 -8.50 -6.77
C ARG A 44 -0.11 -8.15 -8.25
N ASP A 45 -1.27 -7.64 -8.63
CA ASP A 45 -1.59 -7.40 -10.03
C ASP A 45 -0.88 -6.16 -10.57
N VAL A 46 -0.66 -5.14 -9.73
CA VAL A 46 0.18 -3.98 -10.07
C VAL A 46 1.61 -4.43 -10.39
N ILE A 47 2.24 -5.21 -9.51
CA ILE A 47 3.64 -5.63 -9.76
C ILE A 47 3.75 -6.55 -10.99
N LYS A 48 2.74 -7.39 -11.25
CA LYS A 48 2.68 -8.22 -12.47
C LYS A 48 2.68 -7.37 -13.73
N ARG A 49 1.85 -6.31 -13.78
CA ARG A 49 1.79 -5.42 -14.94
C ARG A 49 3.10 -4.68 -15.14
N ILE A 50 3.69 -4.17 -14.04
CA ILE A 50 5.00 -3.50 -14.10
C ILE A 50 6.08 -4.47 -14.60
N ALA A 51 6.18 -5.66 -14.04
CA ALA A 51 7.17 -6.65 -14.43
C ALA A 51 7.02 -7.07 -15.91
N ALA A 52 5.79 -7.29 -16.37
CA ALA A 52 5.50 -7.60 -17.77
C ALA A 52 5.94 -6.46 -18.71
N ARG A 53 5.63 -5.21 -18.35
CA ARG A 53 6.05 -4.01 -19.11
C ARG A 53 7.57 -3.87 -19.15
N GLU A 54 8.23 -4.20 -18.06
CA GLU A 54 9.69 -4.17 -17.97
C GLU A 54 10.37 -5.40 -18.56
N GLY A 55 9.63 -6.44 -18.93
CA GLY A 55 10.21 -7.70 -19.46
C GLY A 55 11.05 -8.46 -18.44
N VAL A 56 10.70 -8.39 -17.15
CA VAL A 56 11.37 -9.09 -16.05
C VAL A 56 10.46 -10.19 -15.51
N GLN A 57 11.03 -11.37 -15.31
CA GLN A 57 10.32 -12.46 -14.63
C GLN A 57 10.16 -12.14 -13.15
N ILE A 58 8.96 -12.35 -12.62
CA ILE A 58 8.66 -12.15 -11.21
C ILE A 58 7.97 -13.39 -10.62
N SER A 59 8.52 -13.91 -9.53
CA SER A 59 7.94 -15.01 -8.76
C SER A 59 7.13 -14.43 -7.61
N LEU A 60 5.84 -14.73 -7.58
CA LEU A 60 4.88 -14.15 -6.64
C LEU A 60 4.67 -15.08 -5.45
N MET A 61 4.84 -14.56 -4.24
CA MET A 61 4.69 -15.28 -2.98
C MET A 61 3.60 -14.63 -2.13
N PRO A 62 2.55 -15.36 -1.75
CA PRO A 62 1.53 -14.83 -0.84
C PRO A 62 2.10 -14.67 0.57
N SER A 63 1.60 -13.67 1.29
CA SER A 63 1.99 -13.41 2.68
C SER A 63 0.81 -13.46 3.63
N THR A 64 1.09 -13.58 4.91
CA THR A 64 0.12 -13.45 6.00
C THR A 64 0.02 -12.02 6.53
N GLY A 65 0.71 -11.05 5.89
CA GLY A 65 0.70 -9.64 6.22
C GLY A 65 2.10 -9.01 6.30
N GLY A 66 2.15 -7.72 6.56
CA GLY A 66 3.37 -6.92 6.56
C GLY A 66 4.53 -7.48 7.39
N PRO A 67 4.32 -7.94 8.64
CA PRO A 67 5.40 -8.52 9.44
C PRO A 67 6.07 -9.73 8.81
N SER A 68 5.30 -10.62 8.15
CA SER A 68 5.87 -11.80 7.48
C SER A 68 6.70 -11.42 6.24
N ILE A 69 6.28 -10.38 5.51
CA ILE A 69 7.04 -9.84 4.38
C ILE A 69 8.37 -9.27 4.85
N ILE A 70 8.34 -8.42 5.88
CA ILE A 70 9.56 -7.81 6.45
C ILE A 70 10.54 -8.90 6.91
N SER A 71 10.05 -9.93 7.61
CA SER A 71 10.89 -11.05 8.05
C SER A 71 11.51 -11.80 6.87
N ALA A 72 10.77 -12.05 5.80
CA ALA A 72 11.27 -12.71 4.61
C ALA A 72 12.32 -11.87 3.86
N ILE A 73 12.11 -10.56 3.74
CA ILE A 73 13.08 -9.63 3.15
C ILE A 73 14.37 -9.60 3.96
N MET A 74 14.27 -9.47 5.30
CA MET A 74 15.45 -9.46 6.18
C MET A 74 16.18 -10.79 6.20
N GLY A 75 15.47 -11.90 5.99
CA GLY A 75 16.03 -13.25 5.91
C GLY A 75 16.55 -13.62 4.52
N GLY A 76 16.44 -12.76 3.51
CA GLY A 76 16.87 -13.04 2.13
C GLY A 76 15.99 -14.04 1.39
N HIS A 77 14.76 -14.30 1.87
CA HIS A 77 13.80 -15.22 1.26
C HIS A 77 12.95 -14.58 0.16
N ALA A 78 12.95 -13.25 0.06
CA ALA A 78 12.32 -12.50 -1.01
C ALA A 78 13.18 -11.28 -1.35
N ASP A 79 13.16 -10.86 -2.62
CA ASP A 79 13.87 -9.67 -3.10
C ASP A 79 13.10 -8.40 -2.82
N LEU A 80 11.80 -8.45 -3.03
CA LEU A 80 10.87 -7.33 -2.92
C LEU A 80 9.63 -7.74 -2.14
N GLY A 81 8.96 -6.75 -1.54
CA GLY A 81 7.68 -6.99 -0.89
C GLY A 81 6.87 -5.70 -0.70
N HIS A 82 5.54 -5.82 -0.67
CA HIS A 82 4.64 -4.70 -0.42
C HIS A 82 4.23 -4.65 1.04
N VAL A 83 4.44 -3.51 1.68
CA VAL A 83 4.08 -3.30 3.08
C VAL A 83 3.42 -1.93 3.31
N GLY A 84 2.56 -1.86 4.31
CA GLY A 84 1.95 -0.62 4.76
C GLY A 84 2.88 0.19 5.68
N SER A 85 2.29 1.12 6.42
CA SER A 85 3.00 2.10 7.27
C SER A 85 3.97 1.50 8.30
N ILE A 86 3.85 0.22 8.65
CA ILE A 86 4.83 -0.48 9.49
C ILE A 86 6.27 -0.37 8.96
N MET A 87 6.44 -0.16 7.64
CA MET A 87 7.77 0.00 7.02
C MET A 87 8.57 1.18 7.58
N PHE A 88 7.91 2.24 8.05
CA PHE A 88 8.60 3.45 8.51
C PHE A 88 9.57 3.17 9.66
N GLY A 89 9.14 2.40 10.66
CA GLY A 89 10.00 2.02 11.78
C GLY A 89 11.20 1.15 11.37
N TYR A 90 10.99 0.24 10.42
CA TYR A 90 12.06 -0.62 9.90
C TYR A 90 13.03 0.13 8.98
N GLN A 91 12.53 1.05 8.17
CA GLN A 91 13.35 1.95 7.36
C GLN A 91 14.20 2.85 8.27
N ALA A 92 13.61 3.48 9.29
CA ALA A 92 14.32 4.35 10.23
C ALA A 92 15.42 3.61 11.01
N SER A 93 15.22 2.31 11.28
CA SER A 93 16.24 1.45 11.94
C SER A 93 17.25 0.84 10.97
N GLY A 94 17.19 1.16 9.68
CA GLY A 94 18.11 0.64 8.65
C GLY A 94 17.95 -0.84 8.33
N LYS A 95 16.85 -1.48 8.75
CA LYS A 95 16.59 -2.91 8.55
C LYS A 95 16.03 -3.26 7.18
N ILE A 96 15.45 -2.28 6.49
CA ILE A 96 14.93 -2.38 5.13
C ILE A 96 15.21 -1.09 4.37
N LYS A 97 15.04 -1.12 3.04
CA LYS A 97 14.94 0.08 2.19
C LYS A 97 13.57 0.13 1.50
N VAL A 98 12.96 1.32 1.47
CA VAL A 98 11.77 1.58 0.67
C VAL A 98 12.23 2.07 -0.71
N LEU A 99 11.77 1.41 -1.77
CA LEU A 99 12.18 1.67 -3.16
C LEU A 99 11.15 2.48 -3.94
N ALA A 100 9.88 2.40 -3.55
CA ALA A 100 8.79 3.11 -4.19
C ALA A 100 7.63 3.31 -3.20
N ALA A 101 7.03 4.48 -3.23
CA ALA A 101 5.69 4.67 -2.68
C ALA A 101 4.67 4.07 -3.65
N THR A 102 3.74 3.26 -3.15
CA THR A 102 2.68 2.67 -3.98
C THR A 102 1.40 3.50 -3.97
N THR A 103 1.30 4.47 -3.06
CA THR A 103 0.23 5.47 -3.02
C THR A 103 0.33 6.46 -4.19
N PRO A 104 -0.78 7.11 -4.60
CA PRO A 104 -0.76 8.12 -5.67
C PRO A 104 0.20 9.28 -5.40
N GLU A 105 0.38 9.62 -4.14
CA GLU A 105 1.29 10.67 -3.66
C GLU A 105 2.43 10.05 -2.85
N ARG A 106 3.54 10.80 -2.72
CA ARG A 106 4.69 10.40 -1.92
C ARG A 106 4.32 10.19 -0.46
N LEU A 107 5.10 9.35 0.23
CA LEU A 107 4.93 9.05 1.65
C LEU A 107 5.26 10.28 2.51
N THR A 108 4.46 10.54 3.54
CA THR A 108 4.68 11.71 4.42
C THR A 108 5.98 11.64 5.20
N GLU A 109 6.33 10.45 5.69
CA GLU A 109 7.54 10.21 6.48
C GLU A 109 8.80 10.00 5.61
N LEU A 110 8.63 9.75 4.32
CA LEU A 110 9.71 9.48 3.36
C LEU A 110 9.47 10.25 2.05
N PRO A 111 9.50 11.60 2.09
CA PRO A 111 9.14 12.43 0.93
C PRO A 111 10.14 12.29 -0.24
N ASP A 112 11.34 11.78 0.00
CA ASP A 112 12.35 11.56 -1.05
C ASP A 112 12.10 10.28 -1.85
N ILE A 113 11.26 9.36 -1.36
CA ILE A 113 10.95 8.12 -2.06
C ILE A 113 9.95 8.40 -3.19
N PRO A 114 10.32 8.12 -4.47
CA PRO A 114 9.42 8.38 -5.58
C PRO A 114 8.25 7.39 -5.61
N THR A 115 7.11 7.84 -6.13
CA THR A 115 5.95 6.99 -6.40
C THR A 115 6.21 6.07 -7.60
N LEU A 116 5.33 5.07 -7.80
CA LEU A 116 5.36 4.25 -9.02
C LEU A 116 5.19 5.13 -10.27
N ARG A 117 4.31 6.14 -10.23
CA ARG A 117 4.08 7.08 -11.33
C ARG A 117 5.33 7.90 -11.67
N GLU A 118 6.01 8.42 -10.67
CA GLU A 118 7.25 9.18 -10.86
C GLU A 118 8.39 8.32 -11.42
N GLN A 119 8.34 6.99 -11.19
CA GLN A 119 9.27 6.04 -11.78
C GLN A 119 8.88 5.58 -13.20
N GLY A 120 7.74 6.05 -13.72
CA GLY A 120 7.29 5.83 -15.10
C GLY A 120 6.18 4.79 -15.29
N TRP A 121 5.58 4.29 -14.21
CA TRP A 121 4.42 3.37 -14.26
C TRP A 121 3.17 4.09 -13.77
N ASP A 122 2.13 4.22 -14.60
CA ASP A 122 0.85 4.81 -14.20
C ASP A 122 0.04 3.80 -13.36
N GLU A 123 0.58 3.48 -12.20
CA GLU A 123 0.03 2.51 -11.26
C GLU A 123 0.03 3.07 -9.85
N SER A 124 -0.93 2.61 -9.05
CA SER A 124 -0.98 2.87 -7.60
C SER A 124 -1.70 1.74 -6.86
N VAL A 125 -1.43 1.61 -5.57
CA VAL A 125 -2.15 0.73 -4.65
C VAL A 125 -2.69 1.58 -3.52
N GLU A 126 -4.01 1.60 -3.39
CA GLU A 126 -4.70 2.37 -2.37
C GLU A 126 -5.38 1.44 -1.36
N MET A 127 -4.99 1.56 -0.12
CA MET A 127 -5.54 0.76 0.99
C MET A 127 -6.17 1.70 2.03
N TYR A 128 -7.49 1.69 2.09
CA TYR A 128 -8.22 2.54 3.04
C TYR A 128 -8.60 1.76 4.31
N LEU A 129 -8.55 2.45 5.43
CA LEU A 129 -9.20 2.00 6.66
C LEU A 129 -10.71 2.25 6.51
N VAL A 130 -11.49 1.17 6.46
CA VAL A 130 -12.92 1.19 6.20
C VAL A 130 -13.68 0.78 7.45
N LEU A 131 -14.70 1.54 7.84
CA LEU A 131 -15.73 1.10 8.76
C LEU A 131 -16.93 0.63 7.95
N ALA A 132 -17.32 -0.62 8.10
CA ALA A 132 -18.46 -1.21 7.42
C ALA A 132 -19.53 -1.66 8.42
N ALA A 133 -20.78 -1.64 7.98
CA ALA A 133 -21.91 -2.10 8.75
C ALA A 133 -22.76 -3.09 7.93
N PRO A 134 -23.54 -3.98 8.59
CA PRO A 134 -24.42 -4.90 7.91
C PRO A 134 -25.49 -4.16 7.08
N LYS A 135 -25.92 -4.78 5.97
CA LYS A 135 -27.05 -4.30 5.19
C LYS A 135 -28.34 -4.38 6.04
N GLY A 136 -29.20 -3.34 5.92
CA GLY A 136 -30.51 -3.34 6.57
C GLY A 136 -30.53 -2.64 7.94
N LEU A 137 -29.51 -1.82 8.25
CA LEU A 137 -29.61 -0.89 9.38
C LEU A 137 -30.82 0.04 9.20
N SER A 138 -31.54 0.32 10.31
CA SER A 138 -32.56 1.36 10.28
C SER A 138 -31.95 2.73 9.99
N ASP A 139 -32.72 3.63 9.38
CA ASP A 139 -32.25 4.96 9.04
C ASP A 139 -31.79 5.77 10.26
N ASP A 140 -32.40 5.54 11.42
CA ASP A 140 -31.99 6.20 12.67
C ASP A 140 -30.58 5.73 13.11
N VAL A 141 -30.35 4.43 13.12
CA VAL A 141 -29.03 3.87 13.48
C VAL A 141 -27.97 4.34 12.47
N ARG A 142 -28.28 4.30 11.18
CA ARG A 142 -27.36 4.78 10.14
C ARG A 142 -26.97 6.23 10.35
N ARG A 143 -27.95 7.13 10.53
CA ARG A 143 -27.69 8.56 10.77
C ARG A 143 -26.84 8.81 12.01
N ARG A 144 -27.08 8.07 13.11
CA ARG A 144 -26.27 8.20 14.33
C ARG A 144 -24.81 7.78 14.10
N LEU A 145 -24.59 6.68 13.38
CA LEU A 145 -23.24 6.23 13.04
C LEU A 145 -22.53 7.22 12.11
N GLU A 146 -23.19 7.70 11.07
CA GLU A 146 -22.65 8.72 10.15
C GLU A 146 -22.28 10.00 10.89
N SER A 147 -23.16 10.49 11.79
CA SER A 147 -22.89 11.66 12.62
C SER A 147 -21.69 11.46 13.55
N ALA A 148 -21.60 10.29 14.22
CA ALA A 148 -20.48 9.96 15.10
C ALA A 148 -19.16 9.90 14.34
N ILE A 149 -19.15 9.27 13.16
CA ILE A 149 -17.95 9.16 12.30
C ILE A 149 -17.52 10.54 11.80
N SER A 150 -18.48 11.37 11.37
CA SER A 150 -18.21 12.76 10.95
C SER A 150 -17.65 13.61 12.10
N GLY A 151 -18.08 13.35 13.33
CA GLY A 151 -17.54 13.96 14.54
C GLY A 151 -16.09 13.55 14.78
N LEU A 152 -15.80 12.25 14.67
CA LEU A 152 -14.44 11.71 14.83
C LEU A 152 -13.46 12.32 13.82
N GLN A 153 -13.86 12.49 12.57
CA GLN A 153 -12.99 13.09 11.53
C GLN A 153 -12.59 14.54 11.84
N LYS A 154 -13.35 15.25 12.68
CA LYS A 154 -13.04 16.61 13.13
C LYS A 154 -12.25 16.63 14.44
N ASP A 155 -12.26 15.55 15.20
CA ASP A 155 -11.58 15.43 16.47
C ASP A 155 -10.05 15.37 16.30
N GLN A 156 -9.33 16.24 17.02
CA GLN A 156 -7.87 16.33 16.91
C GLN A 156 -7.17 15.08 17.47
N SER A 157 -7.71 14.47 18.51
CA SER A 157 -7.12 13.26 19.10
C SER A 157 -7.23 12.07 18.15
N PHE A 158 -8.35 11.99 17.42
CA PHE A 158 -8.51 10.98 16.37
C PHE A 158 -7.57 11.22 15.19
N LYS A 159 -7.42 12.47 14.73
CA LYS A 159 -6.44 12.83 13.70
C LYS A 159 -5.02 12.46 14.11
N ASP A 160 -4.65 12.78 15.34
CA ASP A 160 -3.35 12.43 15.90
C ASP A 160 -3.14 10.91 16.01
N PHE A 161 -4.16 10.17 16.36
CA PHE A 161 -4.12 8.71 16.36
C PHE A 161 -3.86 8.14 14.95
N ILE A 162 -4.63 8.60 13.95
CA ILE A 162 -4.46 8.16 12.57
C ILE A 162 -3.08 8.53 12.02
N THR A 163 -2.63 9.77 12.23
CA THR A 163 -1.37 10.25 11.63
C THR A 163 -0.14 9.83 12.40
N LYS A 164 -0.15 9.93 13.74
CA LYS A 164 1.04 9.72 14.59
C LYS A 164 1.20 8.27 15.06
N LYS A 165 0.07 7.56 15.31
CA LYS A 165 0.11 6.17 15.79
C LYS A 165 0.03 5.17 14.65
N LEU A 166 -0.91 5.36 13.72
CA LEU A 166 -1.08 4.46 12.58
C LEU A 166 -0.23 4.88 11.37
N MET A 167 0.37 6.09 11.40
CA MET A 167 1.14 6.66 10.29
C MET A 167 0.38 6.61 8.96
N MET A 168 -0.94 6.81 9.03
CA MET A 168 -1.84 6.89 7.89
C MET A 168 -2.10 8.36 7.54
N ARG A 169 -2.58 8.62 6.33
CA ARG A 169 -3.11 9.95 5.99
C ARG A 169 -4.54 10.07 6.44
N THR A 170 -4.87 11.20 7.08
CA THR A 170 -6.26 11.60 7.22
C THR A 170 -6.75 12.10 5.88
N THR A 171 -7.96 11.70 5.54
CA THR A 171 -8.63 12.12 4.32
C THR A 171 -10.03 12.56 4.69
N GLU A 172 -10.48 13.66 4.11
CA GLU A 172 -11.87 14.09 4.24
C GLU A 172 -12.72 13.27 3.26
N PHE A 173 -13.10 12.07 3.69
CA PHE A 173 -13.95 11.20 2.90
C PHE A 173 -15.38 11.23 3.45
N GLY A 174 -16.26 11.91 2.74
CA GLY A 174 -17.70 11.81 2.97
C GLY A 174 -18.25 10.44 2.54
N PRO A 175 -19.51 10.13 2.88
CA PRO A 175 -20.18 8.88 2.46
C PRO A 175 -20.23 8.72 0.94
N GLU A 176 -20.37 9.78 0.19
CA GLU A 176 -20.36 9.76 -1.29
C GLU A 176 -19.04 9.24 -1.87
N PHE A 177 -17.91 9.66 -1.30
CA PHE A 177 -16.62 9.14 -1.72
C PHE A 177 -16.48 7.67 -1.37
N ALA A 178 -16.93 7.24 -0.19
CA ALA A 178 -16.89 5.84 0.21
C ALA A 178 -17.72 4.96 -0.74
N ASP A 179 -18.92 5.39 -1.09
CA ASP A 179 -19.79 4.69 -2.04
C ASP A 179 -19.17 4.60 -3.43
N LYS A 180 -18.58 5.69 -3.92
CA LYS A 180 -17.88 5.70 -5.21
C LYS A 180 -16.70 4.73 -5.20
N TYR A 181 -15.84 4.83 -4.18
CA TYR A 181 -14.68 3.95 -4.03
C TYR A 181 -15.08 2.47 -3.97
N MET A 182 -16.09 2.13 -3.17
CA MET A 182 -16.57 0.75 -3.04
C MET A 182 -17.15 0.20 -4.35
N LYS A 183 -17.86 1.02 -5.13
CA LYS A 183 -18.36 0.64 -6.46
C LYS A 183 -17.21 0.39 -7.44
N GLU A 184 -16.23 1.28 -7.49
CA GLU A 184 -15.05 1.13 -8.34
C GLU A 184 -14.18 -0.07 -7.94
N ALA A 185 -13.96 -0.29 -6.66
CA ALA A 185 -13.26 -1.47 -6.15
C ALA A 185 -14.01 -2.75 -6.53
N SER A 186 -15.31 -2.80 -6.29
CA SER A 186 -16.16 -3.96 -6.64
C SER A 186 -16.12 -4.28 -8.14
N SER A 187 -16.14 -3.27 -9.02
CA SER A 187 -16.06 -3.47 -10.46
C SER A 187 -14.70 -4.01 -10.91
N ARG A 188 -13.62 -3.56 -10.29
CA ARG A 188 -12.27 -4.09 -10.53
C ARG A 188 -12.17 -5.60 -10.22
N PHE A 189 -12.76 -6.04 -9.11
CA PHE A 189 -12.79 -7.46 -8.75
C PHE A 189 -13.72 -8.31 -9.63
N ALA A 190 -14.82 -7.74 -10.13
CA ALA A 190 -15.75 -8.47 -11.01
C ALA A 190 -15.15 -8.78 -12.39
N THR A 191 -14.23 -7.96 -12.88
CA THR A 191 -13.55 -8.15 -14.19
C THR A 191 -12.35 -9.09 -14.12
N GLN A 192 -11.98 -9.58 -12.94
CA GLN A 192 -10.83 -10.49 -12.72
C GLN A 192 -11.27 -11.98 -12.68
N LYS A 193 -12.53 -12.29 -12.95
CA LYS A 193 -13.04 -13.66 -13.15
C LYS A 193 -13.03 -13.98 -14.63
#